data_b55d83f23c21fef4f5b9538165bd534f
#
_entry.id   b55d83f23c21fef4f5b9538165bd534f
#
_cell.length_a   1.000
_cell.length_b   1.000
_cell.length_c   1.000
_cell.angle_alpha   90.00
_cell.angle_beta   90.00
_cell.angle_gamma   90.00
#
_symmetry.space_group_name_H-M   'P 1'
#
loop_
_entity.id
_entity.type
_entity.pdbx_description
1 polymer ?
#
loop_
_entity_poly.entity_id
_entity_poly.type
_entity_poly.pdbx_seq_one_letter_code
_entity_poly.pdbx_strand_id
1 'polypeptide(L)'
;MKNTVFTFLLIAFTLIIGCHRGLDNVDCSKINAAYSTDIKPLINANCISSGCHNAGSSNGDFSQYSGLKTVAENGKLDERVIGQQDMPPSKKLSLDERKKIKCWIKSGAPNN
;
A
#
# COMPACT_ATOMS: atom_id res chain seq x y z
N MET A 1 28.44 16.62 46.99
CA MET A 1 27.68 17.38 45.99
C MET A 1 28.13 17.14 44.53
N LYS A 2 28.42 15.92 44.13
CA LYS A 2 28.92 15.65 42.75
C LYS A 2 28.22 14.51 42.03
N ASN A 3 27.08 14.00 42.48
CA ASN A 3 26.46 12.81 41.89
C ASN A 3 25.00 12.98 41.45
N THR A 4 24.46 14.19 41.42
CA THR A 4 23.04 14.40 41.08
C THR A 4 22.79 14.90 39.64
N VAL A 5 23.83 15.16 38.86
CA VAL A 5 23.67 15.67 37.48
C VAL A 5 23.74 14.54 36.44
N PHE A 6 24.18 13.35 36.82
CA PHE A 6 24.35 12.24 35.84
C PHE A 6 23.12 11.34 35.66
N THR A 7 22.12 11.52 36.51
CA THR A 7 20.91 10.65 36.49
C THR A 7 19.79 11.16 35.61
N PHE A 8 19.88 12.36 35.09
CA PHE A 8 18.78 12.96 34.27
C PHE A 8 18.96 12.86 32.76
N LEU A 9 20.04 12.25 32.28
CA LEU A 9 20.32 12.17 30.83
C LEU A 9 19.93 10.82 30.21
N LEU A 10 19.25 9.95 30.92
CA LEU A 10 18.94 8.58 30.49
C LEU A 10 17.45 8.29 30.21
N ILE A 11 16.59 9.29 30.21
CA ILE A 11 15.14 9.09 30.04
C ILE A 11 14.58 9.83 28.81
N ALA A 12 15.36 10.01 27.78
CA ALA A 12 14.86 10.61 26.54
C ALA A 12 15.09 9.72 25.31
N PHE A 13 15.16 8.41 25.47
CA PHE A 13 15.02 7.48 24.36
C PHE A 13 13.57 6.97 24.33
N THR A 14 12.64 7.88 24.13
CA THR A 14 11.27 7.53 23.79
C THR A 14 11.30 6.84 22.44
N LEU A 15 11.10 5.53 22.47
CA LEU A 15 10.75 4.69 21.34
C LEU A 15 9.66 5.37 20.52
N ILE A 16 10.05 5.97 19.40
CA ILE A 16 9.12 6.27 18.33
C ILE A 16 8.79 4.92 17.70
N ILE A 17 7.88 4.19 18.35
CA ILE A 17 7.21 3.07 17.71
C ILE A 17 6.31 3.72 16.66
N GLY A 18 6.85 3.87 15.45
CA GLY A 18 6.05 4.22 14.30
C GLY A 18 4.95 3.18 14.19
N CYS A 19 3.70 3.61 14.44
CA CYS A 19 2.54 2.80 14.12
C CYS A 19 2.51 2.63 12.60
N HIS A 20 3.20 1.62 12.09
CA HIS A 20 2.95 1.09 10.77
C HIS A 20 1.54 0.48 10.79
N ARG A 21 0.56 1.27 10.41
CA ARG A 21 -0.80 0.78 10.15
C ARG A 21 -0.84 0.06 8.81
N GLY A 22 0.17 -0.74 8.54
CA GLY A 22 0.24 -1.57 7.35
C GLY A 22 -0.55 -2.86 7.54
N LEU A 23 -1.03 -3.43 6.46
CA LEU A 23 -1.67 -4.73 6.41
C LEU A 23 -0.60 -5.86 6.33
N ASP A 24 0.55 -5.71 6.99
CA ASP A 24 1.65 -6.65 6.88
C ASP A 24 1.31 -8.05 7.40
N ASN A 25 0.46 -8.10 8.43
CA ASN A 25 -0.02 -9.34 9.05
C ASN A 25 -1.40 -9.78 8.53
N VAL A 26 -1.84 -9.29 7.36
CA VAL A 26 -3.12 -9.75 6.79
C VAL A 26 -3.07 -11.24 6.46
N ASP A 27 -4.08 -11.96 6.93
CA ASP A 27 -4.29 -13.36 6.55
C ASP A 27 -4.92 -13.43 5.15
N CYS A 28 -4.13 -13.86 4.19
CA CYS A 28 -4.55 -13.96 2.79
C CYS A 28 -5.21 -15.29 2.44
N SER A 29 -5.26 -16.27 3.35
CA SER A 29 -5.79 -17.61 3.06
C SER A 29 -7.28 -17.63 2.68
N LYS A 30 -8.02 -16.58 3.11
CA LYS A 30 -9.47 -16.44 2.88
C LYS A 30 -9.82 -15.25 1.97
N ILE A 31 -8.82 -14.65 1.31
CA ILE A 31 -9.01 -13.48 0.48
C ILE A 31 -8.72 -13.84 -0.98
N ASN A 32 -9.75 -13.78 -1.82
CA ASN A 32 -9.56 -13.88 -3.26
C ASN A 32 -8.89 -12.61 -3.77
N ALA A 33 -7.78 -12.78 -4.47
CA ALA A 33 -6.98 -11.70 -5.01
C ALA A 33 -6.37 -12.06 -6.38
N ALA A 34 -7.17 -12.71 -7.23
CA ALA A 34 -6.76 -12.96 -8.61
C ALA A 34 -6.79 -11.66 -9.41
N TYR A 35 -5.81 -11.50 -10.31
CA TYR A 35 -5.72 -10.27 -11.08
C TYR A 35 -6.97 -10.02 -11.94
N SER A 36 -7.39 -11.01 -12.71
CA SER A 36 -8.49 -10.84 -13.69
C SER A 36 -9.85 -10.57 -13.05
N THR A 37 -10.16 -11.24 -11.95
CA THR A 37 -11.50 -11.20 -11.33
C THR A 37 -11.63 -10.25 -10.15
N ASP A 38 -10.53 -9.96 -9.45
CA ASP A 38 -10.57 -9.16 -8.23
C ASP A 38 -9.81 -7.85 -8.34
N ILE A 39 -8.58 -7.88 -8.84
CA ILE A 39 -7.71 -6.70 -8.84
C ILE A 39 -8.01 -5.77 -10.01
N LYS A 40 -8.07 -6.30 -11.24
CA LYS A 40 -8.34 -5.48 -12.43
C LYS A 40 -9.64 -4.68 -12.34
N PRO A 41 -10.79 -5.26 -11.95
CA PRO A 41 -12.02 -4.49 -11.76
C PRO A 41 -11.88 -3.40 -10.69
N LEU A 42 -11.18 -3.68 -9.58
CA LEU A 42 -10.94 -2.73 -8.50
C LEU A 42 -10.09 -1.53 -9.00
N ILE A 43 -9.01 -1.80 -9.72
CA ILE A 43 -8.15 -0.78 -10.31
C ILE A 43 -8.92 0.05 -11.35
N ASN A 44 -9.71 -0.59 -12.20
CA ASN A 44 -10.53 0.09 -13.20
C ASN A 44 -11.52 1.07 -12.56
N ALA A 45 -12.15 0.67 -11.45
CA ALA A 45 -13.14 1.50 -10.78
C ALA A 45 -12.55 2.69 -10.01
N ASN A 46 -11.27 2.60 -9.59
CA ASN A 46 -10.71 3.56 -8.65
C ASN A 46 -9.47 4.30 -9.14
N CYS A 47 -8.76 3.80 -10.16
CA CYS A 47 -7.42 4.30 -10.49
C CYS A 47 -7.27 4.84 -11.91
N ILE A 48 -8.05 4.39 -12.89
CA ILE A 48 -7.86 4.69 -14.31
C ILE A 48 -8.78 5.77 -14.87
N SER A 49 -9.32 6.65 -14.03
CA SER A 49 -10.05 7.81 -14.52
C SER A 49 -9.15 8.79 -15.27
N SER A 50 -9.76 9.67 -16.08
CA SER A 50 -9.05 10.68 -16.87
C SER A 50 -8.12 11.53 -15.99
N GLY A 51 -6.86 11.68 -16.40
CA GLY A 51 -5.84 12.41 -15.66
C GLY A 51 -5.18 11.65 -14.51
N CYS A 52 -5.59 10.39 -14.28
CA CYS A 52 -5.00 9.52 -13.26
C CYS A 52 -4.05 8.48 -13.90
N HIS A 53 -4.38 7.19 -13.82
CA HIS A 53 -3.54 6.10 -14.33
C HIS A 53 -4.14 5.40 -15.56
N ASN A 54 -4.83 6.17 -16.41
CA ASN A 54 -5.38 5.69 -17.67
C ASN A 54 -4.30 5.44 -18.73
N ALA A 55 -4.72 4.90 -19.87
CA ALA A 55 -3.82 4.60 -20.99
C ALA A 55 -2.97 5.82 -21.40
N GLY A 56 -1.65 5.63 -21.46
CA GLY A 56 -0.68 6.66 -21.83
C GLY A 56 -0.40 7.70 -20.74
N SER A 57 -0.86 7.50 -19.51
CA SER A 57 -0.60 8.42 -18.41
C SER A 57 0.89 8.46 -18.05
N SER A 58 1.44 9.66 -17.89
CA SER A 58 2.81 9.87 -17.37
C SER A 58 2.97 9.45 -15.91
N ASN A 59 1.85 9.31 -15.18
CA ASN A 59 1.83 8.83 -13.80
C ASN A 59 1.86 7.28 -13.69
N GLY A 60 1.98 6.59 -14.81
CA GLY A 60 1.89 5.15 -14.92
C GLY A 60 0.53 4.70 -15.47
N ASP A 61 0.58 3.79 -16.43
CA ASP A 61 -0.60 3.24 -17.11
C ASP A 61 -1.04 1.95 -16.40
N PHE A 62 -2.10 2.03 -15.58
CA PHE A 62 -2.68 0.88 -14.88
C PHE A 62 -3.82 0.22 -15.67
N SER A 63 -4.14 0.69 -16.87
CA SER A 63 -5.04 -0.01 -17.77
C SER A 63 -4.44 -1.32 -18.28
N GLN A 64 -3.11 -1.44 -18.19
CA GLN A 64 -2.33 -2.62 -18.55
C GLN A 64 -1.77 -3.31 -17.31
N TYR A 65 -1.78 -4.64 -17.31
CA TYR A 65 -1.19 -5.44 -16.23
C TYR A 65 0.26 -5.07 -15.92
N SER A 66 1.08 -4.86 -16.97
CA SER A 66 2.50 -4.54 -16.82
C SER A 66 2.75 -3.24 -16.03
N GLY A 67 1.93 -2.21 -16.26
CA GLY A 67 2.05 -0.95 -15.52
C GLY A 67 1.72 -1.12 -14.04
N LEU A 68 0.66 -1.82 -13.73
CA LEU A 68 0.29 -2.11 -12.35
C LEU A 68 1.31 -3.03 -11.66
N LYS A 69 1.80 -4.05 -12.37
CA LYS A 69 2.84 -4.96 -11.85
C LYS A 69 4.11 -4.22 -11.47
N THR A 70 4.56 -3.29 -12.29
CA THR A 70 5.77 -2.48 -12.02
C THR A 70 5.66 -1.76 -10.67
N VAL A 71 4.52 -1.13 -10.38
CA VAL A 71 4.35 -0.39 -9.12
C VAL A 71 4.06 -1.31 -7.93
N ALA A 72 3.59 -2.52 -8.16
CA ALA A 72 3.49 -3.55 -7.14
C ALA A 72 4.88 -4.07 -6.73
N GLU A 73 5.74 -4.36 -7.69
CA GLU A 73 7.08 -4.91 -7.47
C GLU A 73 8.05 -3.89 -6.86
N ASN A 74 7.96 -2.61 -7.23
CA ASN A 74 8.82 -1.57 -6.65
C ASN A 74 8.30 -1.01 -5.32
N GLY A 75 7.20 -1.54 -4.79
CA GLY A 75 6.62 -1.18 -3.50
C GLY A 75 5.75 0.08 -3.48
N LYS A 76 5.67 0.84 -4.58
CA LYS A 76 4.89 2.10 -4.62
C LYS A 76 3.39 1.87 -4.44
N LEU A 77 2.86 0.78 -4.97
CA LEU A 77 1.44 0.45 -4.79
C LEU A 77 1.13 0.21 -3.31
N ASP A 78 1.96 -0.56 -2.63
CA ASP A 78 1.82 -0.81 -1.19
C ASP A 78 1.97 0.46 -0.37
N GLU A 79 2.99 1.25 -0.64
CA GLU A 79 3.25 2.51 0.05
C GLU A 79 2.08 3.49 -0.06
N ARG A 80 1.59 3.75 -1.28
CA ARG A 80 0.61 4.82 -1.52
C ARG A 80 -0.82 4.40 -1.17
N VAL A 81 -1.19 3.15 -1.44
CA VAL A 81 -2.56 2.66 -1.25
C VAL A 81 -2.78 2.07 0.14
N ILE A 82 -1.81 1.33 0.65
CA ILE A 82 -1.92 0.63 1.93
C ILE A 82 -1.35 1.47 3.08
N GLY A 83 -0.13 1.96 2.92
CA GLY A 83 0.58 2.72 3.96
C GLY A 83 0.03 4.13 4.13
N GLN A 84 0.25 5.00 3.17
CA GLN A 84 -0.13 6.42 3.22
C GLN A 84 -1.63 6.64 2.98
N GLN A 85 -2.28 5.76 2.21
CA GLN A 85 -3.69 5.85 1.82
C GLN A 85 -4.03 7.20 1.16
N ASP A 86 -3.11 7.73 0.38
CA ASP A 86 -3.26 8.97 -0.38
C ASP A 86 -3.62 8.73 -1.86
N MET A 87 -3.66 7.45 -2.28
CA MET A 87 -4.15 7.00 -3.58
C MET A 87 -5.31 6.00 -3.43
N PRO A 88 -6.42 6.20 -4.15
CA PRO A 88 -6.75 7.35 -5.01
C PRO A 88 -6.99 8.64 -4.18
N PRO A 89 -6.67 9.83 -4.72
CA PRO A 89 -6.72 11.09 -3.94
C PRO A 89 -8.14 11.54 -3.60
N SER A 90 -9.12 11.12 -4.40
CA SER A 90 -10.52 11.53 -4.22
C SER A 90 -11.27 10.75 -3.16
N LYS A 91 -10.85 9.50 -2.87
CA LYS A 91 -11.46 8.65 -1.83
C LYS A 91 -10.48 7.58 -1.38
N LYS A 92 -10.55 7.22 -0.11
CA LYS A 92 -9.82 6.06 0.41
C LYS A 92 -10.51 4.76 0.01
N LEU A 93 -9.73 3.77 -0.37
CA LEU A 93 -10.24 2.41 -0.56
C LEU A 93 -10.71 1.84 0.78
N SER A 94 -11.73 1.01 0.73
CA SER A 94 -12.20 0.25 1.90
C SER A 94 -11.10 -0.68 2.42
N LEU A 95 -11.24 -1.14 3.64
CA LEU A 95 -10.31 -2.09 4.23
C LEU A 95 -10.21 -3.38 3.39
N ASP A 96 -11.34 -3.88 2.89
CA ASP A 96 -11.39 -5.12 2.10
C ASP A 96 -10.73 -4.94 0.72
N GLU A 97 -10.93 -3.81 0.05
CA GLU A 97 -10.23 -3.48 -1.19
C GLU A 97 -8.71 -3.42 -0.97
N ARG A 98 -8.26 -2.78 0.10
CA ARG A 98 -6.84 -2.71 0.45
C ARG A 98 -6.25 -4.07 0.80
N LYS A 99 -7.00 -4.92 1.52
CA LYS A 99 -6.59 -6.31 1.81
C LYS A 99 -6.42 -7.13 0.54
N LYS A 100 -7.33 -7.00 -0.43
CA LYS A 100 -7.21 -7.68 -1.74
C LYS A 100 -5.93 -7.26 -2.45
N ILE A 101 -5.66 -5.96 -2.57
CA ILE A 101 -4.42 -5.44 -3.17
C ILE A 101 -3.19 -5.97 -2.41
N LYS A 102 -3.19 -5.91 -1.09
CA LYS A 102 -2.06 -6.40 -0.27
C LYS A 102 -1.80 -7.88 -0.49
N CYS A 103 -2.85 -8.69 -0.53
CA CYS A 103 -2.72 -10.14 -0.76
C CYS A 103 -2.23 -10.47 -2.17
N TRP A 104 -2.67 -9.71 -3.18
CA TRP A 104 -2.14 -9.84 -4.53
C TRP A 104 -0.65 -9.51 -4.60
N ILE A 105 -0.21 -8.41 -3.97
CA ILE A 105 1.21 -8.04 -3.87
C ILE A 105 2.00 -9.14 -3.17
N LYS A 106 1.53 -9.64 -2.02
CA LYS A 106 2.19 -10.70 -1.24
C LYS A 106 2.33 -12.01 -2.01
N SER A 107 1.43 -12.29 -2.94
CA SER A 107 1.51 -13.48 -3.80
C SER A 107 2.44 -13.30 -5.02
N GLY A 108 3.13 -12.16 -5.14
CA GLY A 108 4.02 -11.84 -6.26
C GLY A 108 3.34 -11.15 -7.43
N ALA A 109 2.17 -10.57 -7.19
CA ALA A 109 1.38 -9.83 -8.19
C ALA A 109 1.19 -10.62 -9.49
N PRO A 110 0.64 -11.85 -9.46
CA PRO A 110 0.52 -12.70 -10.64
C PRO A 110 -0.53 -12.18 -11.62
N ASN A 111 -0.38 -12.54 -12.91
CA ASN A 111 -1.36 -12.29 -13.96
C ASN A 111 -2.28 -13.51 -14.10
N ASN A 112 -3.18 -13.71 -13.18
CA ASN A 112 -4.08 -14.87 -13.09
C ASN A 112 -5.56 -14.48 -13.19
#